data_22d366763798fe53cdeb2efc16a0938e
#
_entry.id   22d366763798fe53cdeb2efc16a0938e
#
_cell.length_a   1.000
_cell.length_b   1.000
_cell.length_c   1.000
_cell.angle_alpha   90.00
_cell.angle_beta   90.00
_cell.angle_gamma   90.00
#
_symmetry.space_group_name_H-M   'P 1'
#
loop_
_entity.id
_entity.type
_entity.pdbx_description
1 polymer ?
#
loop_
_entity_poly.entity_id
_entity_poly.type
_entity_poly.pdbx_seq_one_letter_code
_entity_poly.pdbx_strand_id
1 'polypeptide(L)'
;IGRGQASALIDVVQARDEYFKETGVYIPVCSDGGIVHDHHITIALALGADFVMMGRYFARFDESPTRIVKINNNYVKEYWGEGSNRARNWQRFF
;
A
#
# COMPACT_ATOMS: atom_id res chain seq x y z
N ILE A 1 -8.86 -7.14 -5.41
CA ILE A 1 -9.75 -8.26 -5.73
C ILE A 1 -10.56 -8.61 -4.49
N GLY A 2 -11.84 -8.74 -4.66
CA GLY A 2 -12.77 -9.13 -3.61
C GLY A 2 -13.51 -7.96 -2.99
N ARG A 3 -12.81 -7.01 -2.38
CA ARG A 3 -13.47 -5.95 -1.65
C ARG A 3 -12.71 -4.62 -1.76
N GLY A 4 -13.45 -3.51 -1.80
CA GLY A 4 -12.86 -2.17 -1.78
C GLY A 4 -12.06 -1.94 -0.49
N GLN A 5 -10.86 -1.35 -0.62
CA GLN A 5 -9.95 -1.17 0.51
C GLN A 5 -10.54 -0.28 1.61
N ALA A 6 -11.21 0.82 1.25
CA ALA A 6 -11.82 1.70 2.24
C ALA A 6 -12.89 0.98 3.07
N SER A 7 -13.73 0.18 2.41
CA SER A 7 -14.75 -0.62 3.07
C SER A 7 -14.15 -1.67 4.01
N ALA A 8 -13.11 -2.37 3.56
CA ALA A 8 -12.40 -3.34 4.38
C ALA A 8 -11.74 -2.68 5.59
N LEU A 9 -11.14 -1.52 5.41
CA LEU A 9 -10.49 -0.78 6.48
C LEU A 9 -11.48 -0.36 7.56
N ILE A 10 -12.65 0.12 7.18
CA ILE A 10 -13.70 0.50 8.13
C ILE A 10 -14.06 -0.68 9.04
N ASP A 11 -14.25 -1.85 8.46
CA ASP A 11 -14.62 -3.05 9.23
C ASP A 11 -13.49 -3.51 10.16
N VAL A 12 -12.25 -3.50 9.68
CA VAL A 12 -11.09 -3.90 10.48
C VAL A 12 -10.88 -2.93 11.64
N VAL A 13 -10.99 -1.63 11.39
CA VAL A 13 -10.85 -0.59 12.43
C VAL A 13 -11.94 -0.74 13.48
N GLN A 14 -13.17 -1.02 13.06
CA GLN A 14 -14.26 -1.26 13.99
C GLN A 14 -13.97 -2.46 14.89
N ALA A 15 -13.49 -3.55 14.33
CA ALA A 15 -13.11 -4.73 15.10
C ALA A 15 -11.97 -4.45 16.07
N ARG A 16 -10.95 -3.67 15.64
CA ARG A 16 -9.85 -3.25 16.51
C ARG A 16 -10.35 -2.42 17.66
N ASP A 17 -11.25 -1.46 17.41
CA ASP A 17 -11.78 -0.58 18.43
C ASP A 17 -12.63 -1.35 19.47
N GLU A 18 -13.41 -2.31 19.03
CA GLU A 18 -14.17 -3.20 19.91
C GLU A 18 -13.23 -4.05 20.78
N TYR A 19 -12.20 -4.60 20.21
CA TYR A 19 -11.19 -5.37 20.94
C TYR A 19 -10.45 -4.51 21.96
N PHE A 20 -10.08 -3.30 21.59
CA PHE A 20 -9.45 -2.35 22.50
C PHE A 20 -10.37 -2.01 23.68
N LYS A 21 -11.65 -1.80 23.41
CA LYS A 21 -12.64 -1.51 24.42
C LYS A 21 -12.83 -2.66 25.41
N GLU A 22 -12.77 -3.90 24.92
CA GLU A 22 -12.94 -5.10 25.74
C GLU A 22 -11.70 -5.47 26.56
N THR A 23 -10.53 -5.30 25.98
CA THR A 23 -9.27 -5.83 26.54
C THR A 23 -8.30 -4.78 27.02
N GLY A 24 -8.46 -3.52 26.60
CA GLY A 24 -7.49 -2.46 26.86
C GLY A 24 -6.22 -2.57 26.00
N VAL A 25 -6.15 -3.53 25.08
CA VAL A 25 -5.00 -3.72 24.18
C VAL A 25 -5.28 -3.05 22.84
N TYR A 26 -4.46 -2.06 22.49
CA TYR A 26 -4.56 -1.35 21.23
C TYR A 26 -3.67 -2.01 20.18
N ILE A 27 -4.27 -2.47 19.09
CA ILE A 27 -3.57 -3.08 17.97
C ILE A 27 -3.55 -2.10 16.80
N PRO A 28 -2.38 -1.58 16.39
CA PRO A 28 -2.29 -0.70 15.23
C PRO A 28 -2.75 -1.39 13.96
N VAL A 29 -3.45 -0.65 13.11
CA VAL A 29 -3.94 -1.14 11.81
C VAL A 29 -3.16 -0.45 10.70
N CYS A 30 -2.55 -1.24 9.84
CA CYS A 30 -1.89 -0.78 8.62
C CYS A 30 -2.81 -0.98 7.42
N SER A 31 -3.04 0.08 6.66
CA SER A 31 -3.72 -0.03 5.38
C SER A 31 -2.70 -0.33 4.29
N ASP A 32 -2.74 -1.54 3.74
CA ASP A 32 -1.83 -2.02 2.71
C ASP A 32 -2.57 -2.23 1.39
N GLY A 33 -2.09 -1.61 0.35
CA GLY A 33 -2.65 -1.75 -0.99
C GLY A 33 -3.51 -0.56 -1.42
N GLY A 34 -3.43 -0.22 -2.70
CA GLY A 34 -4.26 0.81 -3.31
C GLY A 34 -3.89 2.25 -2.97
N ILE A 35 -2.84 2.49 -2.22
CA ILE A 35 -2.36 3.84 -1.90
C ILE A 35 -1.45 4.32 -3.03
N VAL A 36 -1.96 5.19 -3.89
CA VAL A 36 -1.27 5.68 -5.08
C VAL A 36 -1.09 7.20 -5.05
N HIS A 37 -2.00 7.93 -4.45
CA HIS A 37 -2.01 9.39 -4.37
C HIS A 37 -2.02 9.87 -2.92
N ASP A 38 -1.60 11.12 -2.70
CA ASP A 38 -1.54 11.71 -1.36
C ASP A 38 -2.89 11.68 -0.64
N HIS A 39 -3.98 11.94 -1.36
CA HIS A 39 -5.31 11.93 -0.75
C HIS A 39 -5.74 10.54 -0.26
N HIS A 40 -5.20 9.48 -0.84
CA HIS A 40 -5.44 8.11 -0.34
C HIS A 40 -4.88 7.93 1.06
N ILE A 41 -3.72 8.51 1.35
CA ILE A 41 -3.11 8.48 2.68
C ILE A 41 -4.04 9.16 3.69
N THR A 42 -4.49 10.37 3.36
CA THR A 42 -5.39 11.14 4.22
C THR A 42 -6.69 10.39 4.49
N ILE A 43 -7.29 9.80 3.46
CA ILE A 43 -8.53 9.03 3.60
C ILE A 43 -8.32 7.81 4.49
N ALA A 44 -7.24 7.06 4.29
CA ALA A 44 -6.94 5.87 5.10
C ALA A 44 -6.79 6.23 6.57
N LEU A 45 -6.06 7.30 6.89
CA LEU A 45 -5.90 7.77 8.26
C LEU A 45 -7.23 8.26 8.85
N ALA A 46 -8.03 8.98 8.06
CA ALA A 46 -9.33 9.45 8.49
C ALA A 46 -10.31 8.30 8.80
N LEU A 47 -10.18 7.18 8.09
CA LEU A 47 -10.98 5.98 8.32
C LEU A 47 -10.49 5.14 9.52
N GLY A 48 -9.37 5.53 10.13
CA GLY A 48 -8.89 4.90 11.35
C GLY A 48 -7.61 4.08 11.24
N ALA A 49 -6.97 4.03 10.08
CA ALA A 49 -5.66 3.41 9.95
C ALA A 49 -4.63 4.20 10.76
N ASP A 50 -3.72 3.50 11.40
CA ASP A 50 -2.64 4.14 12.16
C ASP A 50 -1.46 4.48 11.26
N PHE A 51 -1.25 3.69 10.21
CA PHE A 51 -0.23 3.91 9.20
C PHE A 51 -0.62 3.20 7.91
N VAL A 52 0.13 3.46 6.85
CA VAL A 52 -0.15 2.91 5.52
C VAL A 52 1.10 2.24 4.95
N MET A 53 0.89 1.24 4.10
CA MET A 53 1.96 0.61 3.33
C MET A 53 1.81 0.99 1.86
N MET A 54 2.88 1.50 1.27
CA MET A 54 2.88 2.00 -0.09
C MET A 54 4.05 1.42 -0.87
N GLY A 55 3.75 0.85 -2.03
CA GLY A 55 4.79 0.39 -2.95
C GLY A 55 4.91 1.35 -4.12
N ARG A 56 3.88 1.42 -4.94
CA ARG A 56 3.86 2.23 -6.16
C ARG A 56 4.15 3.71 -5.93
N TYR A 57 3.69 4.25 -4.82
CA TYR A 57 3.91 5.66 -4.46
C TYR A 57 5.41 5.97 -4.36
N PHE A 58 6.17 5.12 -3.69
CA PHE A 58 7.60 5.30 -3.51
C PHE A 58 8.43 4.85 -4.72
N ALA A 59 7.90 3.94 -5.54
CA ALA A 59 8.62 3.42 -6.69
C ALA A 59 8.99 4.49 -7.71
N ARG A 60 8.24 5.59 -7.79
CA ARG A 60 8.48 6.70 -8.70
C ARG A 60 9.56 7.66 -8.24
N PHE A 61 10.04 7.55 -7.01
CA PHE A 61 11.09 8.42 -6.48
C PHE A 61 12.44 8.06 -7.07
N ASP A 62 13.32 9.05 -7.21
CA ASP A 62 14.64 8.86 -7.78
C ASP A 62 15.49 7.85 -7.01
N GLU A 63 15.31 7.78 -5.70
CA GLU A 63 16.00 6.84 -4.81
C GLU A 63 15.59 5.38 -5.01
N SER A 64 14.45 5.16 -5.66
CA SER A 64 13.99 3.81 -5.98
C SER A 64 14.86 3.21 -7.10
N PRO A 65 15.23 1.92 -7.03
CA PRO A 65 16.29 1.34 -7.87
C PRO A 65 15.92 1.16 -9.34
N THR A 66 14.65 1.24 -9.71
CA THR A 66 14.23 1.05 -11.09
C THR A 66 14.67 2.22 -11.98
N ARG A 67 15.12 1.89 -13.19
CA ARG A 67 15.55 2.90 -14.16
C ARG A 67 14.41 3.82 -14.57
N ILE A 68 14.75 5.10 -14.76
CA ILE A 68 13.87 6.07 -15.38
C ILE A 68 13.93 5.87 -16.90
N VAL A 69 12.77 5.68 -17.53
CA VAL A 69 12.64 5.51 -18.97
C VAL A 69 11.80 6.65 -19.53
N LYS A 70 12.22 7.19 -20.69
CA LYS A 70 11.47 8.25 -21.37
C LYS A 70 10.57 7.63 -22.44
N ILE A 71 9.26 7.80 -22.30
CA ILE A 71 8.26 7.35 -23.27
C ILE A 71 7.37 8.54 -23.62
N ASN A 72 7.27 8.89 -24.90
CA ASN A 72 6.41 9.98 -25.40
C ASN A 72 6.64 11.31 -24.63
N ASN A 73 7.91 11.69 -24.42
CA ASN A 73 8.32 12.88 -23.67
C ASN A 73 7.98 12.86 -22.17
N ASN A 74 7.51 11.75 -21.64
CA ASN A 74 7.26 11.55 -20.22
C ASN A 74 8.30 10.62 -19.61
N TYR A 75 8.74 10.93 -18.41
CA TYR A 75 9.63 10.06 -17.64
C TYR A 75 8.77 9.10 -16.82
N VAL A 76 9.05 7.80 -16.97
CA VAL A 76 8.31 6.72 -16.29
C VAL A 76 9.27 5.75 -15.65
N LYS A 77 8.81 5.08 -14.59
CA LYS A 77 9.51 3.96 -13.96
C LYS A 77 8.63 2.72 -14.01
N GLU A 78 9.24 1.57 -14.19
CA GLU A 78 8.53 0.31 -14.08
C GLU A 78 8.31 -0.06 -12.61
N TYR A 79 7.14 -0.61 -12.32
CA TYR A 79 6.81 -1.11 -11.00
C TYR A 79 6.11 -2.46 -11.09
N TRP A 80 6.48 -3.36 -10.19
CA TRP A 80 5.81 -4.67 -10.07
C TRP A 80 5.78 -5.12 -8.62
N GLY A 81 4.74 -5.88 -8.27
CA GLY A 81 4.58 -6.41 -6.92
C GLY A 81 5.46 -7.62 -6.66
N GLU A 82 5.78 -7.86 -5.41
CA GLU A 82 6.60 -8.97 -4.96
C GLU A 82 5.99 -10.33 -5.35
N GLY A 83 4.67 -10.46 -5.29
CA GLY A 83 3.96 -11.67 -5.67
C GLY A 83 3.73 -11.86 -7.15
N SER A 84 4.18 -10.94 -8.01
CA SER A 84 3.98 -11.02 -9.46
C SER A 84 4.86 -12.08 -10.12
N ASN A 85 4.46 -12.51 -11.32
CA ASN A 85 5.28 -13.41 -12.10
C ASN A 85 6.64 -12.83 -12.44
N ARG A 86 6.72 -11.52 -12.64
CA ARG A 86 7.97 -10.82 -12.91
C ARG A 86 8.95 -10.95 -11.75
N ALA A 87 8.49 -10.72 -10.53
CA ALA A 87 9.32 -10.85 -9.34
C ALA A 87 9.81 -12.29 -9.14
N ARG A 88 8.93 -13.28 -9.35
CA ARG A 88 9.31 -14.70 -9.28
C ARG A 88 10.36 -15.07 -10.30
N ASN A 89 10.20 -14.61 -11.52
CA ASN A 89 11.16 -14.92 -12.61
C ASN A 89 12.51 -14.27 -12.36
N TRP A 90 12.52 -13.06 -11.85
CA TRP A 90 13.74 -12.35 -11.45
C TRP A 90 14.52 -13.14 -10.39
N GLN A 91 13.83 -13.62 -9.37
CA GLN A 91 14.44 -14.39 -8.29
C GLN A 91 15.07 -15.71 -8.76
N ARG A 92 14.57 -16.30 -9.85
CA ARG A 92 15.11 -17.55 -10.40
C ARG A 92 16.47 -17.39 -11.05
N PHE A 93 16.87 -16.18 -11.40
CA PHE A 93 18.15 -15.90 -12.07
C PHE A 93 19.21 -15.40 -11.11
N PHE A 94 18.85 -15.29 -9.87
CA PHE A 94 19.75 -14.89 -8.78
C PHE A 94 19.63 -15.88 -7.61
#